data_9d6c578769b84e37a201bcf1ca920721
#
_entry.id   9d6c578769b84e37a201bcf1ca920721
#
_cell.length_a   1.000
_cell.length_b   1.000
_cell.length_c   1.000
_cell.angle_alpha   90.00
_cell.angle_beta   90.00
_cell.angle_gamma   90.00
#
_symmetry.space_group_name_H-M   'P 1'
#
loop_
_entity.id
_entity.type
_entity.pdbx_description
1 polymer ?
#
loop_
_entity_poly.entity_id
_entity_poly.type
_entity_poly.pdbx_seq_one_letter_code
_entity_poly.pdbx_strand_id
1 'polypeptide(L)'
;MLTDSLRRLVEDNWSRPKRRERQKAGVLNRSAWGSLVELGVSGLLVPEEFGGFAETPATMLAVHQELGRGLVSEPAISSAVIAVTLLANCQNQALKQRWLTAQAEGDAVLAVAWQEQGERDSQRPLCTRATASKEGYTLEGRKILVWHGAGAQAVIVSALLDGAVALFLVPSDTSGVSVQDYPTFDGARAATIHFKDVSVSSEHLIASGAQAEQLLALALDYGITALCAHACGAMAYLTDSTIQYLKTRQQFGQPLAAFQVLQHRLGDMLIQSEMGLSMTYVAAIALGEQDAAKRSRLVSMSKVEVAAAARLVGEISVQLHGGMGMTDELEVGDYFKRLTYTDMLLGDTNFHLQRMQELEVV
;
A
#
# COMPACT_ATOMS: atom_id res chain seq x y z
N MET A 1 -1.94 -15.70 -17.44
CA MET A 1 -1.02 -14.95 -18.34
C MET A 1 -0.43 -13.72 -17.64
N LEU A 2 -1.20 -12.72 -17.16
CA LEU A 2 -0.63 -11.53 -16.50
C LEU A 2 0.18 -11.90 -15.25
N THR A 3 -0.37 -12.70 -14.36
CA THR A 3 0.30 -13.16 -13.12
C THR A 3 1.59 -13.93 -13.40
N ASP A 4 1.64 -14.78 -14.43
CA ASP A 4 2.87 -15.52 -14.76
C ASP A 4 3.95 -14.61 -15.33
N SER A 5 3.56 -13.64 -16.17
CA SER A 5 4.48 -12.62 -16.69
C SER A 5 5.02 -11.73 -15.57
N LEU A 6 4.14 -11.33 -14.65
CA LEU A 6 4.52 -10.51 -13.50
C LEU A 6 5.44 -11.27 -12.55
N ARG A 7 5.16 -12.57 -12.29
CA ARG A 7 6.02 -13.43 -11.47
C ARG A 7 7.43 -13.50 -12.05
N ARG A 8 7.58 -13.78 -13.35
CA ARG A 8 8.89 -13.82 -14.03
C ARG A 8 9.60 -12.47 -13.95
N LEU A 9 8.88 -11.38 -14.23
CA LEU A 9 9.46 -10.04 -14.13
C LEU A 9 9.98 -9.76 -12.72
N VAL A 10 9.20 -10.13 -11.68
CA VAL A 10 9.56 -9.94 -10.29
C VAL A 10 10.76 -10.80 -9.89
N GLU A 11 10.79 -12.09 -10.26
CA GLU A 11 11.91 -12.98 -10.01
C GLU A 11 13.21 -12.45 -10.66
N ASP A 12 13.13 -11.98 -11.90
CA ASP A 12 14.28 -11.46 -12.63
C ASP A 12 14.79 -10.12 -12.10
N ASN A 13 13.89 -9.22 -11.66
CA ASN A 13 14.24 -7.83 -11.37
C ASN A 13 14.17 -7.43 -9.90
N TRP A 14 13.55 -8.20 -9.01
CA TRP A 14 13.46 -7.90 -7.57
C TRP A 14 14.24 -8.87 -6.68
N SER A 15 15.32 -9.48 -7.22
CA SER A 15 16.26 -10.22 -6.40
C SER A 15 16.82 -9.33 -5.28
N ARG A 16 17.18 -9.93 -4.15
CA ARG A 16 17.68 -9.21 -2.97
C ARG A 16 18.81 -8.20 -3.26
N PRO A 17 19.84 -8.50 -4.06
CA PRO A 17 20.87 -7.52 -4.41
C PRO A 17 20.29 -6.30 -5.12
N LYS A 18 19.38 -6.51 -6.08
CA LYS A 18 18.72 -5.42 -6.83
C LYS A 18 17.82 -4.57 -5.93
N ARG A 19 17.08 -5.19 -5.01
CA ARG A 19 16.27 -4.44 -4.01
C ARG A 19 17.15 -3.56 -3.13
N ARG A 20 18.26 -4.10 -2.62
CA ARG A 20 19.21 -3.34 -1.77
C ARG A 20 19.89 -2.18 -2.51
N GLU A 21 20.22 -2.37 -3.77
CA GLU A 21 20.75 -1.31 -4.62
C GLU A 21 19.75 -0.16 -4.76
N ARG A 22 18.48 -0.47 -5.05
CA ARG A 22 17.39 0.53 -5.16
C ARG A 22 17.16 1.27 -3.85
N GLN A 23 17.15 0.57 -2.72
CA GLN A 23 17.01 1.18 -1.39
C GLN A 23 18.13 2.20 -1.10
N LYS A 24 19.37 1.92 -1.53
CA LYS A 24 20.50 2.84 -1.38
C LYS A 24 20.43 4.04 -2.31
N ALA A 25 19.87 3.86 -3.51
CA ALA A 25 19.70 4.95 -4.47
C ALA A 25 18.71 6.02 -4.01
N GLY A 26 17.88 5.74 -3.01
CA GLY A 26 16.93 6.69 -2.43
C GLY A 26 15.62 6.73 -3.20
N VAL A 27 15.24 7.84 -3.75
CA VAL A 27 13.98 8.16 -4.43
C VAL A 27 13.48 7.06 -5.38
N LEU A 28 12.28 7.18 -5.87
CA LEU A 28 11.64 6.26 -6.81
C LEU A 28 12.58 5.79 -7.94
N ASN A 29 12.78 4.49 -8.07
CA ASN A 29 13.50 3.90 -9.20
C ASN A 29 12.59 3.86 -10.45
N ARG A 30 12.76 4.82 -11.33
CA ARG A 30 11.92 4.97 -12.53
C ARG A 30 12.04 3.80 -13.51
N SER A 31 13.20 3.16 -13.60
CA SER A 31 13.36 1.97 -14.47
C SER A 31 12.58 0.78 -13.93
N ALA A 32 12.64 0.52 -12.62
CA ALA A 32 11.87 -0.55 -12.00
C ALA A 32 10.36 -0.29 -12.08
N TRP A 33 9.93 0.96 -11.85
CA TRP A 33 8.53 1.34 -12.05
C TRP A 33 8.11 1.18 -13.51
N GLY A 34 8.91 1.63 -14.47
CA GLY A 34 8.66 1.48 -15.91
C GLY A 34 8.42 0.03 -16.33
N SER A 35 9.19 -0.92 -15.78
CA SER A 35 8.96 -2.35 -16.07
C SER A 35 7.59 -2.86 -15.55
N LEU A 36 7.07 -2.30 -14.46
CA LEU A 36 5.71 -2.60 -13.98
C LEU A 36 4.64 -1.90 -14.82
N VAL A 37 4.92 -0.69 -15.30
CA VAL A 37 4.05 0.06 -16.22
C VAL A 37 3.87 -0.70 -17.53
N GLU A 38 4.95 -1.24 -18.12
CA GLU A 38 4.90 -2.05 -19.33
C GLU A 38 4.00 -3.29 -19.21
N LEU A 39 3.84 -3.83 -17.99
CA LEU A 39 2.90 -4.91 -17.70
C LEU A 39 1.50 -4.42 -17.27
N GLY A 40 1.25 -3.12 -17.33
CA GLY A 40 -0.05 -2.52 -17.07
C GLY A 40 -0.39 -2.29 -15.60
N VAL A 41 0.56 -2.42 -14.67
CA VAL A 41 0.29 -2.25 -13.23
C VAL A 41 -0.18 -0.82 -12.91
N SER A 42 0.36 0.21 -13.58
CA SER A 42 -0.02 1.61 -13.38
C SER A 42 -1.44 1.91 -13.82
N GLY A 43 -1.92 1.28 -14.89
CA GLY A 43 -3.24 1.47 -15.49
C GLY A 43 -4.29 0.44 -15.03
N LEU A 44 -3.95 -0.46 -14.11
CA LEU A 44 -4.78 -1.61 -13.75
C LEU A 44 -6.22 -1.23 -13.39
N LEU A 45 -6.39 -0.26 -12.49
CA LEU A 45 -7.69 0.22 -12.02
C LEU A 45 -8.16 1.51 -12.72
N VAL A 46 -7.35 2.07 -13.62
CA VAL A 46 -7.74 3.26 -14.39
C VAL A 46 -8.87 2.88 -15.35
N PRO A 47 -9.98 3.68 -15.44
CA PRO A 47 -11.04 3.43 -16.41
C PRO A 47 -10.54 3.43 -17.86
N GLU A 48 -11.17 2.62 -18.72
CA GLU A 48 -10.78 2.47 -20.14
C GLU A 48 -10.81 3.81 -20.90
N GLU A 49 -11.77 4.69 -20.59
CA GLU A 49 -11.88 6.03 -21.20
C GLU A 49 -10.65 6.93 -20.96
N PHE A 50 -9.80 6.59 -19.96
CA PHE A 50 -8.55 7.29 -19.65
C PHE A 50 -7.32 6.45 -20.01
N GLY A 51 -7.46 5.39 -20.81
CA GLY A 51 -6.36 4.55 -21.28
C GLY A 51 -5.96 3.41 -20.34
N GLY A 52 -6.75 3.12 -19.31
CA GLY A 52 -6.52 2.02 -18.39
C GLY A 52 -7.24 0.73 -18.78
N PHE A 53 -7.23 -0.24 -17.85
CA PHE A 53 -7.81 -1.57 -18.07
C PHE A 53 -9.12 -1.79 -17.31
N ALA A 54 -9.50 -0.90 -16.39
CA ALA A 54 -10.69 -1.02 -15.54
C ALA A 54 -10.84 -2.39 -14.87
N GLU A 55 -9.73 -2.97 -14.44
CA GLU A 55 -9.68 -4.34 -13.91
C GLU A 55 -10.40 -4.46 -12.55
N THR A 56 -10.80 -5.69 -12.25
CA THR A 56 -11.56 -6.01 -11.06
C THR A 56 -10.70 -6.04 -9.79
N PRO A 57 -11.30 -5.91 -8.58
CA PRO A 57 -10.59 -6.16 -7.33
C PRO A 57 -9.93 -7.54 -7.25
N ALA A 58 -10.48 -8.56 -7.92
CA ALA A 58 -9.87 -9.90 -7.96
C ALA A 58 -8.55 -9.90 -8.76
N THR A 59 -8.50 -9.19 -9.89
CA THR A 59 -7.25 -9.00 -10.66
C THR A 59 -6.24 -8.19 -9.86
N MET A 60 -6.68 -7.11 -9.20
CA MET A 60 -5.83 -6.31 -8.30
C MET A 60 -5.20 -7.19 -7.21
N LEU A 61 -5.99 -8.06 -6.56
CA LEU A 61 -5.51 -9.01 -5.57
C LEU A 61 -4.40 -9.90 -6.14
N ALA A 62 -4.64 -10.54 -7.29
CA ALA A 62 -3.67 -11.43 -7.92
C ALA A 62 -2.35 -10.71 -8.29
N VAL A 63 -2.43 -9.49 -8.81
CA VAL A 63 -1.27 -8.65 -9.11
C VAL A 63 -0.49 -8.34 -7.83
N HIS A 64 -1.15 -7.87 -6.77
CA HIS A 64 -0.47 -7.51 -5.53
C HIS A 64 0.11 -8.70 -4.77
N GLN A 65 -0.44 -9.92 -4.93
CA GLN A 65 0.21 -11.12 -4.44
C GLN A 65 1.57 -11.36 -5.11
N GLU A 66 1.66 -11.25 -6.44
CA GLU A 66 2.94 -11.42 -7.13
C GLU A 66 3.94 -10.31 -6.76
N LEU A 67 3.49 -9.06 -6.63
CA LEU A 67 4.34 -7.97 -6.14
C LEU A 67 4.85 -8.24 -4.71
N GLY A 68 4.01 -8.82 -3.87
CA GLY A 68 4.36 -9.20 -2.50
C GLY A 68 5.41 -10.30 -2.43
N ARG A 69 5.33 -11.30 -3.32
CA ARG A 69 6.34 -12.38 -3.42
C ARG A 69 7.76 -11.83 -3.62
N GLY A 70 7.90 -10.72 -4.34
CA GLY A 70 9.20 -10.07 -4.59
C GLY A 70 9.52 -8.90 -3.68
N LEU A 71 8.70 -8.61 -2.68
CA LEU A 71 8.83 -7.41 -1.84
C LEU A 71 8.95 -6.12 -2.67
N VAL A 72 8.16 -6.03 -3.75
CA VAL A 72 8.12 -4.85 -4.61
C VAL A 72 7.72 -3.64 -3.78
N SER A 73 8.53 -2.59 -3.83
CA SER A 73 8.37 -1.38 -3.01
C SER A 73 8.03 -0.14 -3.85
N GLU A 74 7.85 -0.30 -5.13
CA GLU A 74 7.42 0.73 -6.08
C GLU A 74 5.97 1.16 -5.81
N PRO A 75 5.49 2.31 -6.32
CA PRO A 75 4.23 2.95 -5.90
C PRO A 75 2.95 2.25 -6.40
N ALA A 76 2.93 0.92 -6.44
CA ALA A 76 1.78 0.17 -6.91
C ALA A 76 0.55 0.37 -6.01
N ILE A 77 0.71 0.37 -4.67
CA ILE A 77 -0.42 0.60 -3.75
C ILE A 77 -0.76 2.09 -3.66
N SER A 78 0.22 2.96 -3.42
CA SER A 78 -0.03 4.38 -3.18
C SER A 78 -0.58 5.10 -4.41
N SER A 79 -0.01 4.84 -5.60
CA SER A 79 -0.36 5.51 -6.84
C SER A 79 -1.38 4.72 -7.65
N ALA A 80 -1.07 3.49 -8.05
CA ALA A 80 -1.93 2.73 -8.94
C ALA A 80 -3.22 2.20 -8.28
N VAL A 81 -3.30 2.17 -6.94
CA VAL A 81 -4.54 1.80 -6.24
C VAL A 81 -5.17 3.00 -5.56
N ILE A 82 -4.54 3.58 -4.51
CA ILE A 82 -5.20 4.59 -3.67
C ILE A 82 -5.49 5.87 -4.45
N ALA A 83 -4.48 6.46 -5.11
CA ALA A 83 -4.67 7.71 -5.84
C ALA A 83 -5.59 7.53 -7.07
N VAL A 84 -5.45 6.43 -7.80
CA VAL A 84 -6.34 6.09 -8.93
C VAL A 84 -7.78 5.95 -8.45
N THR A 85 -8.04 5.23 -7.35
CA THR A 85 -9.41 5.06 -6.81
C THR A 85 -10.03 6.41 -6.44
N LEU A 86 -9.26 7.31 -5.79
CA LEU A 86 -9.73 8.66 -5.48
C LEU A 86 -10.14 9.43 -6.75
N LEU A 87 -9.27 9.48 -7.75
CA LEU A 87 -9.51 10.24 -8.95
C LEU A 87 -10.60 9.62 -9.83
N ALA A 88 -10.62 8.30 -9.99
CA ALA A 88 -11.62 7.61 -10.80
C ALA A 88 -13.06 7.86 -10.30
N ASN A 89 -13.22 8.03 -8.99
CA ASN A 89 -14.52 8.24 -8.35
C ASN A 89 -14.85 9.71 -8.05
N CYS A 90 -13.96 10.67 -8.36
CA CYS A 90 -14.28 12.09 -8.20
C CYS A 90 -15.18 12.60 -9.35
N GLN A 91 -15.75 13.81 -9.18
CA GLN A 91 -16.60 14.43 -10.21
C GLN A 91 -15.83 15.36 -11.17
N ASN A 92 -14.56 15.68 -10.86
CA ASN A 92 -13.77 16.63 -11.64
C ASN A 92 -13.18 15.96 -12.88
N GLN A 93 -13.84 16.11 -14.02
CA GLN A 93 -13.45 15.50 -15.30
C GLN A 93 -12.09 16.00 -15.82
N ALA A 94 -11.75 17.25 -15.56
CA ALA A 94 -10.45 17.80 -16.00
C ALA A 94 -9.28 17.12 -15.26
N LEU A 95 -9.42 16.92 -13.95
CA LEU A 95 -8.43 16.18 -13.16
C LEU A 95 -8.33 14.72 -13.59
N LYS A 96 -9.48 14.05 -13.83
CA LYS A 96 -9.49 12.66 -14.34
C LYS A 96 -8.73 12.57 -15.66
N GLN A 97 -9.10 13.38 -16.65
CA GLN A 97 -8.50 13.32 -17.99
C GLN A 97 -6.98 13.52 -17.93
N ARG A 98 -6.53 14.49 -17.15
CA ARG A 98 -5.09 14.79 -17.06
C ARG A 98 -4.33 13.70 -16.33
N TRP A 99 -4.79 13.36 -15.12
CA TRP A 99 -3.96 12.59 -14.20
C TRP A 99 -4.14 11.06 -14.30
N LEU A 100 -5.37 10.60 -14.65
CA LEU A 100 -5.59 9.16 -14.88
C LEU A 100 -4.94 8.72 -16.20
N THR A 101 -4.98 9.54 -17.25
CA THR A 101 -4.27 9.25 -18.50
C THR A 101 -2.76 9.18 -18.27
N ALA A 102 -2.16 10.19 -17.63
CA ALA A 102 -0.74 10.19 -17.32
C ALA A 102 -0.34 9.02 -16.38
N GLN A 103 -1.22 8.62 -15.48
CA GLN A 103 -1.01 7.45 -14.61
C GLN A 103 -1.03 6.13 -15.40
N ALA A 104 -1.97 5.96 -16.32
CA ALA A 104 -2.08 4.78 -17.17
C ALA A 104 -0.84 4.61 -18.06
N GLU A 105 -0.36 5.71 -18.64
CA GLU A 105 0.84 5.77 -19.48
C GLU A 105 2.16 5.62 -18.68
N GLY A 106 2.10 5.75 -17.34
CA GLY A 106 3.27 5.69 -16.46
C GLY A 106 4.05 7.00 -16.35
N ASP A 107 3.57 8.07 -16.96
CA ASP A 107 4.19 9.39 -16.97
C ASP A 107 4.03 10.12 -15.64
N ALA A 108 3.01 9.77 -14.86
CA ALA A 108 2.78 10.31 -13.53
C ALA A 108 2.79 9.23 -12.45
N VAL A 109 3.34 9.57 -11.30
CA VAL A 109 3.16 8.89 -10.02
C VAL A 109 2.46 9.86 -9.09
N LEU A 110 1.38 9.42 -8.48
CA LEU A 110 0.59 10.21 -7.55
C LEU A 110 0.80 9.70 -6.12
N ALA A 111 0.86 10.61 -5.18
CA ALA A 111 0.89 10.27 -3.76
C ALA A 111 -0.39 10.75 -3.07
N VAL A 112 -0.74 10.12 -1.95
CA VAL A 112 -1.88 10.52 -1.12
C VAL A 112 -1.40 10.90 0.27
N ALA A 113 -1.62 12.15 0.66
CA ALA A 113 -1.16 12.76 1.89
C ALA A 113 -2.35 13.04 2.81
N TRP A 114 -2.68 12.08 3.68
CA TRP A 114 -3.80 12.19 4.61
C TRP A 114 -3.36 12.13 6.08
N GLN A 115 -2.26 11.47 6.41
CA GLN A 115 -1.80 11.26 7.78
C GLN A 115 -1.12 12.48 8.39
N GLU A 116 -1.41 12.75 9.66
CA GLU A 116 -0.84 13.84 10.44
C GLU A 116 -0.22 13.37 11.74
N GLN A 117 0.62 14.18 12.33
CA GLN A 117 1.21 13.88 13.64
C GLN A 117 0.15 14.05 14.75
N GLY A 118 0.07 13.05 15.63
CA GLY A 118 -0.87 13.06 16.76
C GLY A 118 -2.00 12.03 16.58
N GLU A 119 -2.63 11.98 15.44
CA GLU A 119 -3.64 10.99 15.10
C GLU A 119 -3.34 10.36 13.74
N ARG A 120 -2.32 9.51 13.72
CA ARG A 120 -1.75 8.92 12.49
C ARG A 120 -2.81 8.24 11.60
N ASP A 121 -3.75 7.53 12.19
CA ASP A 121 -4.72 6.71 11.47
C ASP A 121 -6.08 7.41 11.27
N SER A 122 -6.25 8.64 11.80
CA SER A 122 -7.44 9.44 11.56
C SER A 122 -7.53 9.88 10.09
N GLN A 123 -8.67 9.62 9.46
CA GLN A 123 -8.95 10.08 8.10
C GLN A 123 -9.34 11.57 8.06
N ARG A 124 -9.67 12.17 9.20
CA ARG A 124 -9.99 13.59 9.34
C ARG A 124 -8.71 14.37 9.64
N PRO A 125 -8.37 15.40 8.84
CA PRO A 125 -7.24 16.27 9.12
C PRO A 125 -7.42 17.01 10.47
N LEU A 126 -6.32 17.17 11.20
CA LEU A 126 -6.31 17.92 12.46
C LEU A 126 -5.77 19.34 12.29
N CYS A 127 -4.66 19.44 11.57
CA CYS A 127 -3.85 20.67 11.47
C CYS A 127 -3.76 21.23 10.07
N THR A 128 -3.81 20.41 9.01
CA THR A 128 -3.76 20.89 7.64
C THR A 128 -5.06 21.60 7.28
N ARG A 129 -4.96 22.85 6.87
CA ARG A 129 -6.10 23.72 6.57
C ARG A 129 -6.07 24.23 5.14
N ALA A 130 -7.23 24.41 4.57
CA ALA A 130 -7.46 25.13 3.33
C ALA A 130 -8.29 26.39 3.65
N THR A 131 -7.91 27.51 3.11
CA THR A 131 -8.66 28.77 3.23
C THR A 131 -9.04 29.22 1.83
N ALA A 132 -10.32 29.57 1.63
CA ALA A 132 -10.79 30.10 0.36
C ALA A 132 -10.12 31.47 0.08
N SER A 133 -9.71 31.68 -1.16
CA SER A 133 -9.12 32.93 -1.66
C SER A 133 -9.88 33.39 -2.90
N LYS A 134 -9.55 34.56 -3.45
CA LYS A 134 -10.20 35.08 -4.66
C LYS A 134 -9.96 34.21 -5.91
N GLU A 135 -8.83 33.50 -5.95
CA GLU A 135 -8.38 32.72 -7.11
C GLU A 135 -8.40 31.19 -6.87
N GLY A 136 -8.93 30.76 -5.74
CA GLY A 136 -8.99 29.35 -5.37
C GLY A 136 -8.82 29.13 -3.88
N TYR A 137 -7.76 28.43 -3.47
CA TYR A 137 -7.51 28.07 -2.07
C TYR A 137 -6.04 28.24 -1.72
N THR A 138 -5.77 28.53 -0.44
CA THR A 138 -4.42 28.49 0.14
C THR A 138 -4.35 27.35 1.14
N LEU A 139 -3.35 26.47 0.99
CA LEU A 139 -3.12 25.32 1.86
C LEU A 139 -1.97 25.62 2.82
N GLU A 140 -2.17 25.27 4.09
CA GLU A 140 -1.15 25.33 5.13
C GLU A 140 -1.22 24.09 6.02
N GLY A 141 -0.06 23.48 6.32
CA GLY A 141 0.01 22.31 7.20
C GLY A 141 1.16 21.37 6.90
N ARG A 142 1.08 20.19 7.48
CA ARG A 142 2.10 19.15 7.33
C ARG A 142 1.47 17.76 7.29
N LYS A 143 1.92 16.94 6.35
CA LYS A 143 1.56 15.54 6.23
C LYS A 143 2.78 14.66 6.45
N ILE A 144 2.56 13.52 7.09
CA ILE A 144 3.61 12.54 7.40
C ILE A 144 3.31 11.19 6.71
N LEU A 145 4.30 10.33 6.64
CA LEU A 145 4.20 8.97 6.08
C LEU A 145 3.56 8.94 4.67
N VAL A 146 3.80 9.99 3.88
CA VAL A 146 3.31 10.05 2.50
C VAL A 146 4.14 9.10 1.65
N TRP A 147 3.57 7.95 1.32
CA TRP A 147 4.26 6.92 0.53
C TRP A 147 4.62 7.45 -0.85
N HIS A 148 5.89 7.32 -1.21
CA HIS A 148 6.46 7.77 -2.47
C HIS A 148 6.31 9.29 -2.76
N GLY A 149 6.03 10.09 -1.73
CA GLY A 149 5.79 11.52 -1.87
C GLY A 149 6.92 12.29 -2.55
N ALA A 150 8.17 11.89 -2.33
CA ALA A 150 9.33 12.54 -2.97
C ALA A 150 9.47 12.21 -4.47
N GLY A 151 8.89 11.11 -4.94
CA GLY A 151 8.92 10.71 -6.35
C GLY A 151 7.66 11.07 -7.13
N ALA A 152 6.64 11.60 -6.47
CA ALA A 152 5.34 11.90 -7.05
C ALA A 152 5.36 13.23 -7.84
N GLN A 153 4.64 13.26 -8.97
CA GLN A 153 4.42 14.48 -9.75
C GLN A 153 3.31 15.36 -9.15
N ALA A 154 2.36 14.75 -8.44
CA ALA A 154 1.35 15.47 -7.67
C ALA A 154 0.96 14.71 -6.41
N VAL A 155 0.45 15.43 -5.43
CA VAL A 155 0.02 14.89 -4.15
C VAL A 155 -1.46 15.22 -3.94
N ILE A 156 -2.27 14.19 -3.64
CA ILE A 156 -3.65 14.37 -3.19
C ILE A 156 -3.60 14.62 -1.69
N VAL A 157 -4.03 15.79 -1.25
CA VAL A 157 -3.90 16.27 0.14
C VAL A 157 -5.27 16.41 0.76
N SER A 158 -5.48 15.83 1.95
CA SER A 158 -6.65 16.13 2.78
C SER A 158 -6.40 17.36 3.64
N ALA A 159 -7.36 18.28 3.71
CA ALA A 159 -7.30 19.49 4.52
C ALA A 159 -8.68 19.83 5.10
N LEU A 160 -8.72 20.64 6.14
CA LEU A 160 -9.96 21.23 6.66
C LEU A 160 -10.28 22.51 5.87
N LEU A 161 -11.39 22.53 5.19
CA LEU A 161 -11.99 23.71 4.55
C LEU A 161 -13.30 24.05 5.29
N ASP A 162 -13.35 25.21 5.94
CA ASP A 162 -14.50 25.65 6.74
C ASP A 162 -14.98 24.59 7.76
N GLY A 163 -14.01 23.83 8.34
CA GLY A 163 -14.30 22.79 9.32
C GLY A 163 -14.71 21.43 8.74
N ALA A 164 -14.90 21.30 7.42
CA ALA A 164 -15.18 20.05 6.74
C ALA A 164 -13.92 19.49 6.04
N VAL A 165 -13.87 18.19 5.81
CA VAL A 165 -12.78 17.55 5.05
C VAL A 165 -12.88 17.98 3.58
N ALA A 166 -11.75 18.35 2.99
CA ALA A 166 -11.62 18.57 1.57
C ALA A 166 -10.37 17.89 1.02
N LEU A 167 -10.42 17.46 -0.24
CA LEU A 167 -9.33 16.81 -0.94
C LEU A 167 -8.88 17.70 -2.10
N PHE A 168 -7.59 17.98 -2.14
CA PHE A 168 -6.97 18.81 -3.17
C PHE A 168 -5.87 18.02 -3.89
N LEU A 169 -5.77 18.19 -5.20
CA LEU A 169 -4.62 17.71 -5.96
C LEU A 169 -3.62 18.85 -6.12
N VAL A 170 -2.42 18.68 -5.58
CA VAL A 170 -1.37 19.69 -5.57
C VAL A 170 -0.18 19.17 -6.39
N PRO A 171 0.19 19.80 -7.52
CA PRO A 171 1.44 19.48 -8.21
C PRO A 171 2.65 19.64 -7.27
N SER A 172 3.58 18.70 -7.33
CA SER A 172 4.71 18.68 -6.38
C SER A 172 5.70 19.83 -6.53
N ASP A 173 5.70 20.47 -7.68
CA ASP A 173 6.52 21.66 -8.00
C ASP A 173 5.85 22.99 -7.61
N THR A 174 4.67 22.96 -6.98
CA THR A 174 3.96 24.15 -6.54
C THR A 174 4.75 24.89 -5.47
N SER A 175 4.88 26.22 -5.61
CA SER A 175 5.57 27.07 -4.63
C SER A 175 4.97 26.90 -3.23
N GLY A 176 5.81 26.75 -2.22
CA GLY A 176 5.41 26.52 -0.83
C GLY A 176 5.31 25.04 -0.44
N VAL A 177 5.42 24.11 -1.39
CA VAL A 177 5.53 22.67 -1.12
C VAL A 177 6.99 22.31 -0.84
N SER A 178 7.26 21.66 0.28
CA SER A 178 8.58 21.09 0.57
C SER A 178 8.46 19.65 1.03
N VAL A 179 9.36 18.80 0.54
CA VAL A 179 9.31 17.34 0.72
C VAL A 179 10.59 16.87 1.41
N GLN A 180 10.43 16.18 2.54
CA GLN A 180 11.51 15.52 3.25
C GLN A 180 11.35 14.01 3.11
N ASP A 181 12.18 13.40 2.28
CA ASP A 181 12.18 11.97 2.00
C ASP A 181 12.94 11.17 3.06
N TYR A 182 12.46 9.95 3.38
CA TYR A 182 13.13 9.02 4.29
C TYR A 182 12.77 7.56 4.00
N PRO A 183 13.67 6.60 4.36
CA PRO A 183 13.36 5.19 4.27
C PRO A 183 12.40 4.77 5.39
N THR A 184 11.54 3.81 5.11
CA THR A 184 10.72 3.11 6.11
C THR A 184 11.44 1.85 6.61
N PHE A 185 10.95 1.28 7.70
CA PHE A 185 11.55 0.11 8.35
C PHE A 185 11.72 -1.10 7.41
N ASP A 186 10.80 -1.27 6.49
CA ASP A 186 10.79 -2.34 5.49
C ASP A 186 11.58 -2.04 4.21
N GLY A 187 12.25 -0.88 4.19
CA GLY A 187 13.07 -0.44 3.06
C GLY A 187 12.32 0.24 1.92
N ALA A 188 11.02 0.49 2.05
CA ALA A 188 10.27 1.36 1.16
C ALA A 188 10.59 2.84 1.44
N ARG A 189 9.91 3.76 0.75
CA ARG A 189 10.13 5.22 0.90
C ARG A 189 8.84 5.91 1.29
N ALA A 190 8.96 6.84 2.23
CA ALA A 190 7.91 7.78 2.60
C ALA A 190 8.49 9.19 2.73
N ALA A 191 7.62 10.18 2.81
CA ALA A 191 8.01 11.57 2.96
C ALA A 191 7.15 12.27 4.01
N THR A 192 7.73 13.29 4.62
CA THR A 192 6.99 14.37 5.28
C THR A 192 6.85 15.50 4.26
N ILE A 193 5.64 15.98 4.05
CA ILE A 193 5.36 17.08 3.12
C ILE A 193 4.82 18.27 3.92
N HIS A 194 5.46 19.43 3.75
CA HIS A 194 5.04 20.68 4.32
C HIS A 194 4.38 21.54 3.24
N PHE A 195 3.27 22.15 3.59
CA PHE A 195 2.53 23.12 2.79
C PHE A 195 2.60 24.46 3.53
N LYS A 196 3.23 25.46 2.91
CA LYS A 196 3.36 26.80 3.45
C LYS A 196 2.85 27.82 2.42
N ASP A 197 1.70 28.39 2.69
CA ASP A 197 1.04 29.36 1.80
C ASP A 197 0.88 28.83 0.36
N VAL A 198 0.55 27.53 0.22
CA VAL A 198 0.46 26.86 -1.10
C VAL A 198 -0.85 27.28 -1.77
N SER A 199 -0.75 28.07 -2.84
CA SER A 199 -1.91 28.51 -3.62
C SER A 199 -2.27 27.46 -4.68
N VAL A 200 -3.55 27.06 -4.72
CA VAL A 200 -4.13 26.16 -5.71
C VAL A 200 -5.43 26.76 -6.26
N SER A 201 -5.65 26.61 -7.56
CA SER A 201 -6.90 27.06 -8.17
C SER A 201 -8.09 26.20 -7.75
N SER A 202 -9.30 26.70 -7.94
CA SER A 202 -10.53 25.94 -7.67
C SER A 202 -10.64 24.63 -8.45
N GLU A 203 -9.97 24.53 -9.61
CA GLU A 203 -9.93 23.35 -10.45
C GLU A 203 -9.18 22.17 -9.79
N HIS A 204 -8.34 22.43 -8.78
CA HIS A 204 -7.60 21.43 -8.03
C HIS A 204 -8.40 20.79 -6.88
N LEU A 205 -9.60 21.28 -6.59
CA LEU A 205 -10.49 20.65 -5.62
C LEU A 205 -11.06 19.35 -6.19
N ILE A 206 -10.79 18.25 -5.52
CA ILE A 206 -11.32 16.92 -5.88
C ILE A 206 -12.72 16.74 -5.32
N ALA A 207 -12.90 17.00 -4.03
CA ALA A 207 -14.17 16.89 -3.32
C ALA A 207 -14.10 17.64 -1.97
N SER A 208 -15.28 17.93 -1.38
CA SER A 208 -15.38 18.53 -0.04
C SER A 208 -16.54 17.93 0.76
N GLY A 209 -16.51 18.07 2.09
CA GLY A 209 -17.53 17.57 3.00
C GLY A 209 -17.65 16.05 2.97
N ALA A 210 -18.86 15.54 3.14
CA ALA A 210 -19.15 14.11 3.18
C ALA A 210 -18.65 13.35 1.95
N GLN A 211 -18.65 13.97 0.77
CA GLN A 211 -18.14 13.36 -0.44
C GLN A 211 -16.61 13.12 -0.35
N ALA A 212 -15.85 14.04 0.22
CA ALA A 212 -14.41 13.89 0.41
C ALA A 212 -14.10 12.76 1.40
N GLU A 213 -14.85 12.68 2.50
CA GLU A 213 -14.73 11.62 3.50
C GLU A 213 -15.02 10.23 2.90
N GLN A 214 -16.10 10.11 2.13
CA GLN A 214 -16.48 8.87 1.44
C GLN A 214 -15.45 8.43 0.39
N LEU A 215 -14.93 9.36 -0.40
CA LEU A 215 -13.90 9.07 -1.39
C LEU A 215 -12.59 8.61 -0.74
N LEU A 216 -12.16 9.28 0.31
CA LEU A 216 -10.95 8.90 1.04
C LEU A 216 -11.12 7.52 1.68
N ALA A 217 -12.26 7.26 2.33
CA ALA A 217 -12.54 5.96 2.94
C ALA A 217 -12.54 4.83 1.88
N LEU A 218 -13.18 5.06 0.73
CA LEU A 218 -13.19 4.10 -0.38
C LEU A 218 -11.77 3.80 -0.87
N ALA A 219 -10.98 4.82 -1.13
CA ALA A 219 -9.61 4.65 -1.63
C ALA A 219 -8.71 3.94 -0.62
N LEU A 220 -8.86 4.22 0.66
CA LEU A 220 -8.14 3.51 1.71
C LEU A 220 -8.60 2.05 1.84
N ASP A 221 -9.88 1.74 1.68
CA ASP A 221 -10.37 0.35 1.66
C ASP A 221 -9.74 -0.44 0.49
N TYR A 222 -9.61 0.16 -0.72
CA TYR A 222 -8.86 -0.44 -1.83
C TYR A 222 -7.38 -0.63 -1.49
N GLY A 223 -6.74 0.39 -0.90
CA GLY A 223 -5.34 0.33 -0.47
C GLY A 223 -5.08 -0.75 0.58
N ILE A 224 -5.96 -0.89 1.57
CA ILE A 224 -5.89 -1.94 2.60
C ILE A 224 -6.01 -3.33 1.96
N THR A 225 -6.95 -3.50 1.03
CA THR A 225 -7.12 -4.77 0.31
C THR A 225 -5.88 -5.15 -0.50
N ALA A 226 -5.29 -4.20 -1.23
CA ALA A 226 -4.04 -4.40 -1.97
C ALA A 226 -2.86 -4.70 -1.04
N LEU A 227 -2.77 -4.04 0.12
CA LEU A 227 -1.75 -4.31 1.15
C LEU A 227 -1.89 -5.73 1.73
N CYS A 228 -3.12 -6.17 2.01
CA CYS A 228 -3.40 -7.54 2.45
C CYS A 228 -2.96 -8.57 1.40
N ALA A 229 -3.28 -8.34 0.13
CA ALA A 229 -2.84 -9.19 -0.96
C ALA A 229 -1.30 -9.25 -1.09
N HIS A 230 -0.65 -8.11 -0.97
CA HIS A 230 0.82 -8.02 -0.97
C HIS A 230 1.44 -8.82 0.20
N ALA A 231 0.86 -8.71 1.40
CA ALA A 231 1.31 -9.48 2.56
C ALA A 231 1.12 -10.99 2.36
N CYS A 232 -0.01 -11.42 1.78
CA CYS A 232 -0.25 -12.82 1.44
C CYS A 232 0.80 -13.37 0.46
N GLY A 233 1.18 -12.60 -0.56
CA GLY A 233 2.25 -12.97 -1.47
C GLY A 233 3.61 -13.12 -0.77
N ALA A 234 3.93 -12.20 0.13
CA ALA A 234 5.15 -12.25 0.94
C ALA A 234 5.15 -13.47 1.90
N MET A 235 4.02 -13.76 2.56
CA MET A 235 3.88 -14.95 3.41
C MET A 235 4.07 -16.25 2.62
N ALA A 236 3.45 -16.36 1.46
CA ALA A 236 3.57 -17.54 0.60
C ALA A 236 5.03 -17.79 0.20
N TYR A 237 5.73 -16.76 -0.30
CA TYR A 237 7.14 -16.88 -0.64
C TYR A 237 8.00 -17.27 0.57
N LEU A 238 7.81 -16.61 1.71
CA LEU A 238 8.58 -16.87 2.92
C LEU A 238 8.37 -18.29 3.46
N THR A 239 7.14 -18.79 3.37
CA THR A 239 6.80 -20.17 3.75
C THR A 239 7.50 -21.16 2.83
N ASP A 240 7.42 -20.98 1.51
CA ASP A 240 8.10 -21.83 0.52
C ASP A 240 9.61 -21.84 0.75
N SER A 241 10.22 -20.66 0.94
CA SER A 241 11.67 -20.50 1.21
C SER A 241 12.08 -21.21 2.51
N THR A 242 11.27 -21.08 3.56
CA THR A 242 11.52 -21.75 4.85
C THR A 242 11.46 -23.28 4.71
N ILE A 243 10.49 -23.81 3.97
CA ILE A 243 10.38 -25.24 3.67
C ILE A 243 11.66 -25.74 2.95
N GLN A 244 12.12 -25.02 1.93
CA GLN A 244 13.32 -25.40 1.20
C GLN A 244 14.58 -25.34 2.08
N TYR A 245 14.70 -24.31 2.93
CA TYR A 245 15.79 -24.22 3.89
C TYR A 245 15.82 -25.42 4.83
N LEU A 246 14.69 -25.81 5.44
CA LEU A 246 14.62 -26.97 6.35
C LEU A 246 14.91 -28.31 5.66
N LYS A 247 14.58 -28.46 4.36
CA LYS A 247 14.91 -29.65 3.57
C LYS A 247 16.40 -29.77 3.28
N THR A 248 17.12 -28.65 3.14
CA THR A 248 18.53 -28.65 2.75
C THR A 248 19.47 -28.54 3.96
N ARG A 249 19.07 -27.86 5.02
CA ARG A 249 19.89 -27.65 6.21
C ARG A 249 19.96 -28.92 7.05
N GLN A 250 21.18 -29.41 7.33
CA GLN A 250 21.42 -30.59 8.17
C GLN A 250 21.92 -30.18 9.53
N GLN A 251 21.37 -30.78 10.58
CA GLN A 251 21.84 -30.75 11.96
C GLN A 251 21.45 -32.07 12.66
N PHE A 252 22.20 -32.45 13.69
CA PHE A 252 21.98 -33.72 14.43
C PHE A 252 21.92 -34.96 13.53
N GLY A 253 22.71 -34.96 12.45
CA GLY A 253 22.85 -36.08 11.53
C GLY A 253 21.75 -36.25 10.47
N GLN A 254 20.80 -35.31 10.36
CA GLN A 254 19.70 -35.38 9.40
C GLN A 254 19.20 -33.97 8.98
N PRO A 255 18.42 -33.85 7.88
CA PRO A 255 17.79 -32.59 7.51
C PRO A 255 16.84 -32.09 8.60
N LEU A 256 16.78 -30.76 8.80
CA LEU A 256 15.89 -30.19 9.81
C LEU A 256 14.41 -30.53 9.55
N ALA A 257 14.01 -30.68 8.30
CA ALA A 257 12.67 -31.10 7.92
C ALA A 257 12.25 -32.49 8.45
N ALA A 258 13.18 -33.31 8.93
CA ALA A 258 12.86 -34.62 9.53
C ALA A 258 12.31 -34.50 10.97
N PHE A 259 12.48 -33.34 11.63
CA PHE A 259 12.00 -33.14 13.00
C PHE A 259 10.51 -32.74 13.02
N GLN A 260 9.69 -33.59 13.65
CA GLN A 260 8.23 -33.43 13.68
C GLN A 260 7.79 -32.07 14.27
N VAL A 261 8.48 -31.56 15.29
CA VAL A 261 8.15 -30.25 15.88
C VAL A 261 8.30 -29.10 14.86
N LEU A 262 9.26 -29.18 13.94
CA LEU A 262 9.45 -28.18 12.89
C LEU A 262 8.41 -28.33 11.79
N GLN A 263 7.98 -29.56 11.47
CA GLN A 263 6.86 -29.82 10.56
C GLN A 263 5.55 -29.23 11.08
N HIS A 264 5.27 -29.33 12.39
CA HIS A 264 4.08 -28.70 13.00
C HIS A 264 4.14 -27.17 12.84
N ARG A 265 5.30 -26.53 13.07
CA ARG A 265 5.46 -25.09 12.87
C ARG A 265 5.24 -24.67 11.40
N LEU A 266 5.70 -25.47 10.45
CA LEU A 266 5.38 -25.24 9.04
C LEU A 266 3.88 -25.39 8.76
N GLY A 267 3.21 -26.35 9.41
CA GLY A 267 1.75 -26.50 9.36
C GLY A 267 1.04 -25.24 9.86
N ASP A 268 1.47 -24.68 11.00
CA ASP A 268 0.94 -23.42 11.53
C ASP A 268 1.11 -22.26 10.53
N MET A 269 2.28 -22.12 9.89
CA MET A 269 2.53 -21.09 8.88
C MET A 269 1.59 -21.23 7.67
N LEU A 270 1.43 -22.45 7.17
CA LEU A 270 0.53 -22.72 6.03
C LEU A 270 -0.92 -22.38 6.36
N ILE A 271 -1.42 -22.80 7.52
CA ILE A 271 -2.78 -22.52 7.98
C ILE A 271 -3.02 -21.02 8.05
N GLN A 272 -2.10 -20.27 8.67
CA GLN A 272 -2.23 -18.83 8.81
C GLN A 272 -2.13 -18.09 7.47
N SER A 273 -1.26 -18.54 6.57
CA SER A 273 -1.17 -17.98 5.22
C SER A 273 -2.48 -18.16 4.44
N GLU A 274 -3.10 -19.34 4.53
CA GLU A 274 -4.39 -19.64 3.86
C GLU A 274 -5.56 -18.88 4.49
N MET A 275 -5.57 -18.71 5.82
CA MET A 275 -6.57 -17.89 6.51
C MET A 275 -6.48 -16.43 6.07
N GLY A 276 -5.25 -15.86 6.08
CA GLY A 276 -5.00 -14.49 5.61
C GLY A 276 -5.42 -14.30 4.15
N LEU A 277 -5.11 -15.26 3.29
CA LEU A 277 -5.53 -15.23 1.88
C LEU A 277 -7.04 -15.27 1.74
N SER A 278 -7.73 -16.16 2.46
CA SER A 278 -9.18 -16.26 2.46
C SER A 278 -9.85 -14.95 2.88
N MET A 279 -9.34 -14.31 3.93
CA MET A 279 -9.85 -13.00 4.37
C MET A 279 -9.52 -11.88 3.37
N THR A 280 -8.43 -11.98 2.63
CA THR A 280 -8.12 -11.02 1.55
C THR A 280 -9.13 -11.14 0.40
N TYR A 281 -9.60 -12.33 0.07
CA TYR A 281 -10.72 -12.51 -0.87
C TYR A 281 -12.01 -11.89 -0.34
N VAL A 282 -12.31 -12.01 0.97
CA VAL A 282 -13.45 -11.32 1.59
C VAL A 282 -13.35 -9.81 1.39
N ALA A 283 -12.16 -9.21 1.63
CA ALA A 283 -11.93 -7.79 1.37
C ALA A 283 -12.16 -7.42 -0.10
N ALA A 284 -11.62 -8.20 -1.04
CA ALA A 284 -11.77 -7.93 -2.47
C ALA A 284 -13.24 -7.98 -2.93
N ILE A 285 -14.03 -8.94 -2.42
CA ILE A 285 -15.48 -9.02 -2.68
C ILE A 285 -16.20 -7.82 -2.05
N ALA A 286 -15.82 -7.43 -0.84
CA ALA A 286 -16.42 -6.31 -0.12
C ALA A 286 -16.24 -4.96 -0.84
N LEU A 287 -15.20 -4.79 -1.68
CA LEU A 287 -15.04 -3.57 -2.47
C LEU A 287 -16.21 -3.33 -3.45
N GLY A 288 -16.98 -4.35 -3.80
CA GLY A 288 -18.20 -4.24 -4.60
C GLY A 288 -19.47 -3.90 -3.80
N GLU A 289 -19.41 -3.85 -2.46
CA GLU A 289 -20.56 -3.52 -1.61
C GLU A 289 -20.97 -2.06 -1.76
N GLN A 290 -22.28 -1.85 -1.93
CA GLN A 290 -22.88 -0.51 -2.00
C GLN A 290 -22.95 0.16 -0.62
N ASP A 291 -23.13 -0.64 0.43
CA ASP A 291 -23.08 -0.18 1.82
C ASP A 291 -21.63 0.07 2.23
N ALA A 292 -21.29 1.36 2.39
CA ALA A 292 -19.94 1.78 2.76
C ALA A 292 -19.53 1.28 4.16
N ALA A 293 -20.46 1.20 5.12
CA ALA A 293 -20.17 0.72 6.47
C ALA A 293 -19.85 -0.78 6.44
N LYS A 294 -20.66 -1.57 5.73
CA LYS A 294 -20.44 -3.01 5.54
C LYS A 294 -19.11 -3.28 4.83
N ARG A 295 -18.82 -2.55 3.73
CA ARG A 295 -17.54 -2.64 3.01
C ARG A 295 -16.36 -2.40 3.95
N SER A 296 -16.34 -1.25 4.61
CA SER A 296 -15.23 -0.84 5.49
C SER A 296 -15.05 -1.80 6.67
N ARG A 297 -16.13 -2.35 7.20
CA ARG A 297 -16.09 -3.37 8.27
C ARG A 297 -15.43 -4.66 7.80
N LEU A 298 -15.82 -5.21 6.65
CA LEU A 298 -15.25 -6.43 6.09
C LEU A 298 -13.77 -6.25 5.71
N VAL A 299 -13.39 -5.11 5.17
CA VAL A 299 -12.00 -4.74 4.89
C VAL A 299 -11.18 -4.66 6.18
N SER A 300 -11.73 -4.06 7.23
CA SER A 300 -11.06 -3.99 8.54
C SER A 300 -10.88 -5.37 9.18
N MET A 301 -11.88 -6.26 9.11
CA MET A 301 -11.76 -7.66 9.56
C MET A 301 -10.61 -8.37 8.84
N SER A 302 -10.54 -8.21 7.53
CA SER A 302 -9.49 -8.81 6.71
C SER A 302 -8.11 -8.29 7.08
N LYS A 303 -7.97 -6.99 7.34
CA LYS A 303 -6.70 -6.37 7.74
C LYS A 303 -6.21 -6.92 9.10
N VAL A 304 -7.10 -7.07 10.08
CA VAL A 304 -6.76 -7.62 11.40
C VAL A 304 -6.24 -9.05 11.27
N GLU A 305 -6.93 -9.90 10.52
CA GLU A 305 -6.53 -11.29 10.32
C GLU A 305 -5.21 -11.41 9.57
N VAL A 306 -5.05 -10.65 8.46
CA VAL A 306 -3.82 -10.67 7.68
C VAL A 306 -2.63 -10.14 8.48
N ALA A 307 -2.81 -9.11 9.32
CA ALA A 307 -1.74 -8.60 10.18
C ALA A 307 -1.28 -9.64 11.20
N ALA A 308 -2.23 -10.36 11.83
CA ALA A 308 -1.93 -11.44 12.76
C ALA A 308 -1.19 -12.60 12.07
N ALA A 309 -1.68 -13.04 10.90
CA ALA A 309 -1.05 -14.09 10.09
C ALA A 309 0.37 -13.69 9.64
N ALA A 310 0.54 -12.47 9.14
CA ALA A 310 1.82 -11.92 8.68
C ALA A 310 2.87 -11.92 9.79
N ARG A 311 2.48 -11.47 10.98
CA ARG A 311 3.34 -11.49 12.15
C ARG A 311 3.78 -12.92 12.52
N LEU A 312 2.83 -13.83 12.64
CA LEU A 312 3.11 -15.22 13.02
C LEU A 312 4.02 -15.92 12.01
N VAL A 313 3.71 -15.81 10.70
CA VAL A 313 4.53 -16.40 9.64
C VAL A 313 5.95 -15.81 9.64
N GLY A 314 6.08 -14.50 9.81
CA GLY A 314 7.38 -13.83 9.91
C GLY A 314 8.20 -14.32 11.11
N GLU A 315 7.62 -14.35 12.32
CA GLU A 315 8.28 -14.79 13.55
C GLU A 315 8.72 -16.27 13.49
N ILE A 316 7.83 -17.15 13.02
CA ILE A 316 8.15 -18.57 12.87
C ILE A 316 9.28 -18.78 11.84
N SER A 317 9.24 -18.06 10.72
CA SER A 317 10.30 -18.17 9.70
C SER A 317 11.65 -17.82 10.26
N VAL A 318 11.80 -16.71 10.97
CA VAL A 318 13.04 -16.30 11.61
C VAL A 318 13.50 -17.39 12.61
N GLN A 319 12.58 -17.90 13.44
CA GLN A 319 12.88 -18.95 14.41
C GLN A 319 13.37 -20.23 13.73
N LEU A 320 12.73 -20.67 12.64
CA LEU A 320 13.07 -21.89 11.91
C LEU A 320 14.41 -21.79 11.16
N HIS A 321 14.85 -20.60 10.78
CA HIS A 321 16.18 -20.36 10.23
C HIS A 321 17.27 -20.26 11.32
N GLY A 322 16.89 -20.12 12.59
CA GLY A 322 17.82 -19.98 13.72
C GLY A 322 18.71 -18.74 13.57
N GLY A 323 19.99 -18.85 13.97
CA GLY A 323 20.94 -17.73 13.85
C GLY A 323 21.03 -17.13 12.44
N MET A 324 20.90 -17.96 11.40
CA MET A 324 20.91 -17.49 10.00
C MET A 324 19.75 -16.56 9.66
N GLY A 325 18.59 -16.74 10.29
CA GLY A 325 17.43 -15.86 10.11
C GLY A 325 17.64 -14.43 10.63
N MET A 326 18.64 -14.21 11.48
CA MET A 326 19.00 -12.91 12.04
C MET A 326 20.16 -12.22 11.29
N THR A 327 20.75 -12.92 10.32
CA THR A 327 21.88 -12.37 9.56
C THR A 327 21.43 -11.70 8.28
N ASP A 328 22.31 -10.86 7.74
CA ASP A 328 22.13 -10.24 6.42
C ASP A 328 22.47 -11.17 5.24
N GLU A 329 22.72 -12.46 5.49
CA GLU A 329 23.04 -13.42 4.43
C GLU A 329 21.79 -13.96 3.73
N LEU A 330 20.69 -14.13 4.50
CA LEU A 330 19.40 -14.60 3.98
C LEU A 330 18.40 -13.46 3.92
N GLU A 331 17.43 -13.57 3.01
CA GLU A 331 16.38 -12.55 2.82
C GLU A 331 15.20 -12.66 3.80
N VAL A 332 15.21 -13.66 4.67
CA VAL A 332 14.17 -13.88 5.70
C VAL A 332 13.90 -12.61 6.51
N GLY A 333 14.98 -11.90 6.90
CA GLY A 333 14.89 -10.66 7.66
C GLY A 333 14.18 -9.52 6.87
N ASP A 334 14.32 -9.48 5.55
CA ASP A 334 13.64 -8.49 4.70
C ASP A 334 12.12 -8.76 4.68
N TYR A 335 11.72 -10.04 4.53
CA TYR A 335 10.30 -10.45 4.61
C TYR A 335 9.72 -10.25 5.99
N PHE A 336 10.44 -10.62 7.04
CA PHE A 336 10.01 -10.39 8.43
C PHE A 336 9.70 -8.91 8.70
N LYS A 337 10.58 -7.99 8.27
CA LYS A 337 10.36 -6.55 8.40
C LYS A 337 9.11 -6.09 7.64
N ARG A 338 8.92 -6.53 6.39
CA ARG A 338 7.75 -6.18 5.59
C ARG A 338 6.46 -6.70 6.24
N LEU A 339 6.44 -7.96 6.66
CA LEU A 339 5.27 -8.58 7.28
C LEU A 339 4.93 -7.94 8.63
N THR A 340 5.93 -7.62 9.46
CA THR A 340 5.74 -6.88 10.71
C THR A 340 5.21 -5.47 10.46
N TYR A 341 5.74 -4.78 9.44
CA TYR A 341 5.34 -3.41 9.12
C TYR A 341 3.93 -3.34 8.51
N THR A 342 3.44 -4.45 7.94
CA THR A 342 2.08 -4.54 7.39
C THR A 342 1.00 -4.17 8.41
N ASP A 343 1.17 -4.56 9.68
CA ASP A 343 0.22 -4.17 10.73
C ASP A 343 0.13 -2.65 10.91
N MET A 344 1.27 -1.95 10.82
CA MET A 344 1.35 -0.50 11.05
C MET A 344 0.83 0.36 9.89
N LEU A 345 0.68 -0.23 8.70
CA LEU A 345 0.32 0.50 7.49
C LEU A 345 -1.20 0.55 7.30
N LEU A 346 -1.73 1.74 6.95
CA LEU A 346 -3.16 2.00 6.69
C LEU A 346 -4.08 1.66 7.89
N GLY A 347 -3.60 1.89 9.10
CA GLY A 347 -4.24 1.54 10.35
C GLY A 347 -3.70 0.24 10.96
N ASP A 348 -3.41 0.28 12.26
CA ASP A 348 -2.99 -0.91 12.99
C ASP A 348 -4.19 -1.76 13.45
N THR A 349 -3.90 -2.92 14.05
CA THR A 349 -4.92 -3.84 14.56
C THR A 349 -5.91 -3.14 15.50
N ASN A 350 -5.43 -2.27 16.40
CA ASN A 350 -6.32 -1.59 17.35
C ASN A 350 -7.25 -0.59 16.66
N PHE A 351 -6.72 0.18 15.71
CA PHE A 351 -7.52 1.09 14.88
C PHE A 351 -8.64 0.32 14.16
N HIS A 352 -8.31 -0.80 13.51
CA HIS A 352 -9.30 -1.57 12.75
C HIS A 352 -10.35 -2.24 13.66
N LEU A 353 -9.97 -2.72 14.85
CA LEU A 353 -10.92 -3.25 15.83
C LEU A 353 -11.90 -2.16 16.31
N GLN A 354 -11.39 -0.96 16.61
CA GLN A 354 -12.22 0.17 16.97
C GLN A 354 -13.15 0.58 15.82
N ARG A 355 -12.63 0.71 14.60
CA ARG A 355 -13.42 1.02 13.40
C ARG A 355 -14.56 0.02 13.17
N MET A 356 -14.31 -1.26 13.39
CA MET A 356 -15.35 -2.29 13.29
C MET A 356 -16.48 -2.10 14.31
N GLN A 357 -16.14 -1.74 15.58
CA GLN A 357 -17.14 -1.47 16.61
C GLN A 357 -17.98 -0.23 16.27
N GLU A 358 -17.36 0.85 15.81
CA GLU A 358 -18.06 2.08 15.40
C GLU A 358 -19.04 1.83 14.24
N LEU A 359 -18.66 0.98 13.27
CA LEU A 359 -19.49 0.63 12.11
C LEU A 359 -20.60 -0.43 12.41
N GLU A 360 -20.58 -1.05 13.58
CA GLU A 360 -21.60 -2.03 14.00
C GLU A 360 -22.82 -1.37 14.68
N VAL A 361 -22.65 -0.15 15.18
CA VAL A 361 -23.65 0.58 16.00
C VAL A 361 -24.58 1.43 15.11
N VAL A 362 -24.34 1.51 13.82
CA VAL A 362 -25.17 2.22 12.82
C VAL A 362 -26.02 1.22 12.06
#